data_cd8bef063be30deeff09ec0e8b5b7ae3
#
_entry.id   cd8bef063be30deeff09ec0e8b5b7ae3
#
_cell.length_a   1.000
_cell.length_b   1.000
_cell.length_c   1.000
_cell.angle_alpha   90.00
_cell.angle_beta   90.00
_cell.angle_gamma   90.00
#
_symmetry.space_group_name_H-M   'P 1'
#
loop_
_entity.id
_entity.type
_entity.pdbx_description
1 polymer ?
#
loop_
_entity_poly.entity_id
_entity_poly.type
_entity_poly.pdbx_seq_one_letter_code
_entity_poly.pdbx_strand_id
1 'polypeptide(L)'
;MTGATPPPAWRLPEGVNSALWTYAHTPRLATEEDAYFDGHPLFRVDAEALGARFVEPGPLVDLGSGAGRHSIQFASRGFPVVAVDLSAAMLGRVAAKAEKAGLAVDCVQANLCRLGCFPARSFDYALMMFSTLGMIRGRGPRRKALAEAFRILVPGGRLALHAHNAWLNLRDPQGRFWLLGQGLRWLVGSPNSGDRRMTYRGVAGMEVHLFGWRELAREVRSAGFRIDEVLPIDAVRSRPIAAPWLASGLRAGGWIVFLSRPGGGLR
;
A
#
# COMPACT_ATOMS: atom_id res chain seq x y z
N MET A 1 1.68 1.55 28.61
CA MET A 1 1.24 1.00 27.33
C MET A 1 -0.27 1.23 27.18
N THR A 2 -0.70 2.38 26.72
CA THR A 2 -2.13 2.67 26.55
C THR A 2 -2.41 2.94 25.08
N GLY A 3 -2.39 1.88 24.27
CA GLY A 3 -3.05 1.92 22.97
C GLY A 3 -4.56 1.99 23.19
N ALA A 4 -5.28 2.70 22.33
CA ALA A 4 -6.73 2.74 22.39
C ALA A 4 -7.30 1.33 22.28
N THR A 5 -8.22 0.96 23.17
CA THR A 5 -8.92 -0.32 23.10
C THR A 5 -9.78 -0.35 21.83
N PRO A 6 -9.60 -1.36 20.96
CA PRO A 6 -10.37 -1.41 19.74
C PRO A 6 -11.86 -1.61 20.04
N PRO A 7 -12.75 -1.01 19.26
CA PRO A 7 -14.19 -1.24 19.40
C PRO A 7 -14.53 -2.70 19.04
N PRO A 8 -15.71 -3.17 19.38
CA PRO A 8 -16.19 -4.50 18.98
C PRO A 8 -16.08 -4.68 17.45
N ALA A 9 -15.84 -5.91 16.99
CA ALA A 9 -15.56 -6.21 15.59
C ALA A 9 -16.62 -5.67 14.60
N TRP A 10 -17.88 -5.62 15.01
CA TRP A 10 -19.00 -5.10 14.21
C TRP A 10 -19.02 -3.58 14.06
N ARG A 11 -18.26 -2.83 14.90
CA ARG A 11 -18.05 -1.38 14.78
C ARG A 11 -16.78 -0.99 14.05
N LEU A 12 -15.92 -1.95 13.74
CA LEU A 12 -14.70 -1.66 12.99
C LEU A 12 -15.05 -1.23 11.56
N PRO A 13 -14.31 -0.25 11.00
CA PRO A 13 -14.48 0.13 9.61
C PRO A 13 -14.21 -1.05 8.66
N GLU A 14 -14.81 -1.03 7.48
CA GLU A 14 -14.62 -2.05 6.47
C GLU A 14 -13.13 -2.27 6.15
N GLY A 15 -12.69 -3.52 6.10
CA GLY A 15 -11.29 -3.86 5.84
C GLY A 15 -10.33 -3.67 7.02
N VAL A 16 -10.81 -3.22 8.17
CA VAL A 16 -10.02 -2.97 9.39
C VAL A 16 -10.30 -4.05 10.41
N ASN A 17 -9.25 -4.71 10.93
CA ASN A 17 -9.35 -5.60 12.09
C ASN A 17 -8.91 -4.88 13.37
N SER A 18 -9.09 -5.51 14.53
CA SER A 18 -8.72 -4.93 15.82
C SER A 18 -7.24 -4.56 15.94
N ALA A 19 -6.34 -5.35 15.34
CA ALA A 19 -4.91 -5.09 15.38
C ALA A 19 -4.55 -3.86 14.51
N LEU A 20 -5.09 -3.76 13.29
CA LEU A 20 -4.89 -2.58 12.44
C LEU A 20 -5.50 -1.32 13.09
N TRP A 21 -6.67 -1.46 13.72
CA TRP A 21 -7.25 -0.37 14.50
C TRP A 21 -6.30 0.09 15.60
N THR A 22 -5.80 -0.84 16.44
CA THR A 22 -4.84 -0.52 17.51
C THR A 22 -3.58 0.14 16.95
N TYR A 23 -3.04 -0.38 15.84
CA TYR A 23 -1.90 0.21 15.15
C TYR A 23 -2.16 1.67 14.75
N ALA A 24 -3.27 1.94 14.06
CA ALA A 24 -3.64 3.26 13.58
C ALA A 24 -3.91 4.28 14.71
N HIS A 25 -4.35 3.79 15.89
CA HIS A 25 -4.71 4.62 17.04
C HIS A 25 -3.67 4.60 18.17
N THR A 26 -2.45 4.15 17.90
CA THR A 26 -1.32 4.19 18.86
C THR A 26 -0.37 5.33 18.49
N PRO A 27 -0.43 6.51 19.18
CA PRO A 27 0.35 7.70 18.80
C PRO A 27 1.87 7.47 18.82
N ARG A 28 2.38 6.62 19.74
CA ARG A 28 3.80 6.27 19.82
C ARG A 28 4.32 5.71 18.50
N LEU A 29 3.53 4.89 17.80
CA LEU A 29 3.94 4.30 16.52
C LEU A 29 4.14 5.36 15.43
N ALA A 30 3.32 6.42 15.43
CA ALA A 30 3.51 7.54 14.52
C ALA A 30 4.76 8.37 14.87
N THR A 31 5.04 8.57 16.16
CA THR A 31 6.23 9.30 16.61
C THR A 31 7.52 8.55 16.24
N GLU A 32 7.52 7.23 16.37
CA GLU A 32 8.68 6.37 16.10
C GLU A 32 8.82 5.97 14.61
N GLU A 33 7.86 6.33 13.76
CA GLU A 33 7.79 5.85 12.36
C GLU A 33 9.05 6.14 11.57
N ASP A 34 9.51 7.38 11.60
CA ASP A 34 10.68 7.81 10.84
C ASP A 34 11.95 7.10 11.34
N ALA A 35 12.16 7.04 12.65
CA ALA A 35 13.32 6.37 13.24
C ALA A 35 13.30 4.85 13.03
N TYR A 36 12.12 4.23 13.07
CA TYR A 36 11.97 2.78 12.84
C TYR A 36 12.36 2.38 11.42
N PHE A 37 12.09 3.25 10.46
CA PHE A 37 12.37 2.99 9.06
C PHE A 37 13.60 3.71 8.53
N ASP A 38 14.34 4.40 9.39
CA ASP A 38 15.56 5.09 8.98
C ASP A 38 16.55 4.12 8.34
N GLY A 39 17.09 4.50 7.18
CA GLY A 39 18.02 3.67 6.41
C GLY A 39 17.41 2.42 5.78
N HIS A 40 16.08 2.19 5.83
CA HIS A 40 15.48 1.01 5.23
C HIS A 40 15.68 1.00 3.69
N PRO A 41 16.38 -0.03 3.13
CA PRO A 41 16.83 0.02 1.72
C PRO A 41 15.69 0.12 0.70
N LEU A 42 14.51 -0.45 1.02
CA LEU A 42 13.34 -0.42 0.14
C LEU A 42 12.85 1.00 -0.10
N PHE A 43 13.04 1.91 0.84
CA PHE A 43 12.56 3.29 0.73
C PHE A 43 13.29 4.10 -0.34
N ARG A 44 14.58 3.84 -0.52
CA ARG A 44 15.34 4.43 -1.62
C ARG A 44 14.86 3.90 -2.97
N VAL A 45 14.64 2.59 -3.05
CA VAL A 45 14.12 1.96 -4.28
C VAL A 45 12.75 2.47 -4.65
N ASP A 46 11.84 2.59 -3.68
CA ASP A 46 10.50 3.17 -3.89
C ASP A 46 10.63 4.61 -4.41
N ALA A 47 11.44 5.44 -3.72
CA ALA A 47 11.60 6.85 -4.08
C ALA A 47 12.19 7.04 -5.48
N GLU A 48 13.22 6.26 -5.85
CA GLU A 48 13.85 6.27 -7.17
C GLU A 48 12.87 5.77 -8.25
N ALA A 49 12.16 4.67 -8.00
CA ALA A 49 11.22 4.08 -8.94
C ALA A 49 10.04 5.01 -9.23
N LEU A 50 9.48 5.63 -8.20
CA LEU A 50 8.39 6.60 -8.31
C LEU A 50 8.87 7.88 -9.00
N GLY A 51 10.03 8.40 -8.56
CA GLY A 51 10.60 9.64 -9.07
C GLY A 51 10.90 9.61 -10.57
N ALA A 52 11.33 8.45 -11.08
CA ALA A 52 11.62 8.25 -12.50
C ALA A 52 10.36 8.17 -13.38
N ARG A 53 9.19 7.90 -12.81
CA ARG A 53 7.95 7.67 -13.57
C ARG A 53 6.89 8.74 -13.39
N PHE A 54 6.87 9.39 -12.24
CA PHE A 54 5.99 10.53 -11.96
C PHE A 54 6.87 11.80 -12.03
N VAL A 55 7.03 12.31 -13.23
CA VAL A 55 7.97 13.39 -13.55
C VAL A 55 7.27 14.75 -13.55
N GLU A 56 6.18 14.87 -14.27
CA GLU A 56 5.44 16.11 -14.43
C GLU A 56 4.54 16.34 -13.21
N PRO A 57 4.63 17.50 -12.52
CA PRO A 57 3.74 17.84 -11.44
C PRO A 57 2.28 17.82 -11.82
N GLY A 58 1.44 17.21 -10.99
CA GLY A 58 -0.01 17.13 -11.12
C GLY A 58 -0.62 16.65 -9.81
N PRO A 59 -1.95 16.79 -9.60
CA PRO A 59 -2.63 16.35 -8.40
C PRO A 59 -2.31 14.91 -8.04
N LEU A 60 -1.72 14.69 -6.86
CA LEU A 60 -1.28 13.40 -6.37
C LEU A 60 -1.96 13.06 -5.05
N VAL A 61 -2.47 11.83 -4.93
CA VAL A 61 -2.98 11.29 -3.67
C VAL A 61 -2.11 10.14 -3.19
N ASP A 62 -1.68 10.20 -1.91
CA ASP A 62 -0.90 9.16 -1.24
C ASP A 62 -1.83 8.35 -0.32
N LEU A 63 -2.26 7.17 -0.79
CA LEU A 63 -3.25 6.30 -0.15
C LEU A 63 -2.59 5.35 0.85
N GLY A 64 -2.78 5.60 2.13
CA GLY A 64 -2.07 4.95 3.22
C GLY A 64 -0.69 5.56 3.40
N SER A 65 -0.65 6.89 3.50
CA SER A 65 0.58 7.69 3.50
C SER A 65 1.49 7.42 4.69
N GLY A 66 0.97 6.84 5.79
CA GLY A 66 1.71 6.75 7.05
C GLY A 66 2.19 8.13 7.48
N ALA A 67 3.45 8.24 7.91
CA ALA A 67 4.06 9.52 8.27
C ALA A 67 4.53 10.37 7.07
N GLY A 68 4.04 10.09 5.85
CA GLY A 68 4.12 10.97 4.69
C GLY A 68 5.46 11.01 3.95
N ARG A 69 6.22 9.93 3.97
CA ARG A 69 7.51 9.88 3.27
C ARG A 69 7.41 10.27 1.79
N HIS A 70 6.48 9.63 1.06
CA HIS A 70 6.25 9.95 -0.35
C HIS A 70 5.48 11.26 -0.52
N SER A 71 4.56 11.57 0.39
CA SER A 71 3.83 12.84 0.37
C SER A 71 4.81 14.03 0.39
N ILE A 72 5.79 14.03 1.31
CA ILE A 72 6.82 15.07 1.40
C ILE A 72 7.75 15.05 0.18
N GLN A 73 8.16 13.86 -0.29
CA GLN A 73 9.00 13.70 -1.48
C GLN A 73 8.37 14.35 -2.71
N PHE A 74 7.08 14.13 -2.96
CA PHE A 74 6.41 14.69 -4.13
C PHE A 74 6.05 16.16 -3.95
N ALA A 75 5.63 16.57 -2.75
CA ALA A 75 5.39 17.99 -2.46
C ALA A 75 6.65 18.84 -2.68
N SER A 76 7.84 18.34 -2.27
CA SER A 76 9.12 19.04 -2.52
C SER A 76 9.50 19.13 -4.01
N ARG A 77 8.85 18.37 -4.87
CA ARG A 77 8.99 18.41 -6.34
C ARG A 77 7.88 19.23 -7.01
N GLY A 78 7.05 19.94 -6.25
CA GLY A 78 5.99 20.81 -6.75
C GLY A 78 4.68 20.13 -7.11
N PHE A 79 4.48 18.87 -6.69
CA PHE A 79 3.17 18.22 -6.85
C PHE A 79 2.19 18.75 -5.80
N PRO A 80 0.94 19.10 -6.16
CA PRO A 80 -0.15 19.23 -5.22
C PRO A 80 -0.46 17.86 -4.60
N VAL A 81 -0.22 17.69 -3.29
CA VAL A 81 -0.30 16.38 -2.62
C VAL A 81 -1.41 16.35 -1.59
N VAL A 82 -2.21 15.27 -1.64
CA VAL A 82 -3.15 14.89 -0.59
C VAL A 82 -2.68 13.59 0.06
N ALA A 83 -2.34 13.64 1.34
CA ALA A 83 -2.01 12.47 2.16
C ALA A 83 -3.27 11.90 2.80
N VAL A 84 -3.53 10.62 2.59
CA VAL A 84 -4.70 9.91 3.12
C VAL A 84 -4.24 8.75 3.99
N ASP A 85 -4.69 8.70 5.23
CA ASP A 85 -4.41 7.59 6.14
C ASP A 85 -5.60 7.34 7.10
N LEU A 86 -5.67 6.15 7.67
CA LEU A 86 -6.62 5.80 8.72
C LEU A 86 -6.22 6.43 10.06
N SER A 87 -4.93 6.70 10.27
CA SER A 87 -4.33 7.21 11.50
C SER A 87 -4.20 8.72 11.50
N ALA A 88 -5.00 9.41 12.33
CA ALA A 88 -4.85 10.84 12.55
C ALA A 88 -3.45 11.21 13.09
N ALA A 89 -2.83 10.33 13.91
CA ALA A 89 -1.50 10.55 14.44
C ALA A 89 -0.42 10.53 13.34
N MET A 90 -0.54 9.64 12.36
CA MET A 90 0.34 9.62 11.19
C MET A 90 0.18 10.90 10.35
N LEU A 91 -1.06 11.30 10.07
CA LEU A 91 -1.34 12.55 9.34
C LEU A 91 -0.83 13.79 10.07
N GLY A 92 -0.89 13.83 11.41
CA GLY A 92 -0.25 14.87 12.20
C GLY A 92 1.27 14.94 11.99
N ARG A 93 1.93 13.79 11.76
CA ARG A 93 3.37 13.78 11.40
C ARG A 93 3.61 14.31 9.99
N VAL A 94 2.71 13.99 9.04
CA VAL A 94 2.77 14.56 7.68
C VAL A 94 2.68 16.08 7.74
N ALA A 95 1.65 16.61 8.42
CA ALA A 95 1.43 18.04 8.56
C ALA A 95 2.64 18.76 9.19
N ALA A 96 3.18 18.22 10.30
CA ALA A 96 4.35 18.80 10.95
C ALA A 96 5.61 18.80 10.07
N LYS A 97 5.83 17.75 9.26
CA LYS A 97 6.94 17.70 8.30
C LYS A 97 6.75 18.69 7.16
N ALA A 98 5.54 18.80 6.63
CA ALA A 98 5.20 19.72 5.56
C ALA A 98 5.42 21.17 6.04
N GLU A 99 4.88 21.53 7.21
CA GLU A 99 5.09 22.85 7.83
C GLU A 99 6.57 23.18 8.01
N LYS A 100 7.35 22.26 8.61
CA LYS A 100 8.79 22.42 8.81
C LYS A 100 9.55 22.63 7.51
N ALA A 101 9.11 22.04 6.42
CA ALA A 101 9.74 22.13 5.11
C ALA A 101 9.17 23.28 4.24
N GLY A 102 8.18 24.02 4.72
CA GLY A 102 7.49 25.06 3.94
C GLY A 102 6.69 24.51 2.75
N LEU A 103 6.18 23.29 2.88
CA LEU A 103 5.43 22.56 1.83
C LEU A 103 3.94 22.56 2.13
N ALA A 104 3.12 22.62 1.08
CA ALA A 104 1.68 22.42 1.19
C ALA A 104 1.34 20.93 0.95
N VAL A 105 0.80 20.27 1.96
CA VAL A 105 0.28 18.89 1.88
C VAL A 105 -1.06 18.85 2.61
N ASP A 106 -2.12 18.54 1.90
CA ASP A 106 -3.43 18.33 2.50
C ASP A 106 -3.47 16.95 3.19
N CYS A 107 -4.05 16.89 4.38
CA CYS A 107 -4.15 15.67 5.18
C CYS A 107 -5.62 15.28 5.36
N VAL A 108 -6.00 14.08 4.91
CA VAL A 108 -7.38 13.58 5.00
C VAL A 108 -7.42 12.24 5.72
N GLN A 109 -8.09 12.20 6.89
CA GLN A 109 -8.33 10.93 7.57
C GLN A 109 -9.49 10.19 6.90
N ALA A 110 -9.20 9.08 6.24
CA ALA A 110 -10.21 8.27 5.57
C ALA A 110 -9.86 6.79 5.51
N ASN A 111 -10.90 5.96 5.36
CA ASN A 111 -10.76 4.56 5.02
C ASN A 111 -10.69 4.41 3.49
N LEU A 112 -9.67 3.73 3.00
CA LEU A 112 -9.44 3.54 1.56
C LEU A 112 -10.57 2.79 0.84
N CYS A 113 -11.41 2.06 1.58
CA CYS A 113 -12.61 1.43 1.02
C CYS A 113 -13.77 2.43 0.79
N ARG A 114 -13.62 3.70 1.23
CA ARG A 114 -14.67 4.74 1.19
C ARG A 114 -14.03 6.12 1.01
N LEU A 115 -13.64 6.45 -0.19
CA LEU A 115 -13.06 7.74 -0.56
C LEU A 115 -14.10 8.73 -1.14
N GLY A 116 -15.34 8.64 -0.66
CA GLY A 116 -16.43 9.53 -1.10
C GLY A 116 -16.21 11.02 -0.80
N CYS A 117 -15.20 11.36 0.02
CA CYS A 117 -14.74 12.73 0.22
C CYS A 117 -14.05 13.33 -1.01
N PHE A 118 -13.63 12.50 -1.98
CA PHE A 118 -13.05 12.96 -3.21
C PHE A 118 -14.01 12.77 -4.38
N PRO A 119 -14.19 13.77 -5.23
CA PRO A 119 -14.89 13.61 -6.50
C PRO A 119 -14.23 12.54 -7.39
N ALA A 120 -14.96 11.98 -8.32
CA ALA A 120 -14.37 11.14 -9.35
C ALA A 120 -13.45 11.98 -10.27
N ARG A 121 -12.34 11.38 -10.73
CA ARG A 121 -11.42 12.02 -11.69
C ARG A 121 -10.79 13.31 -11.14
N SER A 122 -10.26 13.25 -9.92
CA SER A 122 -9.65 14.39 -9.22
C SER A 122 -8.12 14.37 -9.22
N PHE A 123 -7.50 13.22 -9.50
CA PHE A 123 -6.05 13.06 -9.37
C PHE A 123 -5.44 12.50 -10.65
N ASP A 124 -4.25 13.02 -11.00
CA ASP A 124 -3.41 12.46 -12.07
C ASP A 124 -2.60 11.26 -11.58
N TYR A 125 -2.25 11.29 -10.31
CA TYR A 125 -1.40 10.26 -9.70
C TYR A 125 -1.98 9.77 -8.37
N ALA A 126 -1.83 8.47 -8.15
CA ALA A 126 -2.09 7.85 -6.86
C ALA A 126 -0.91 6.96 -6.45
N LEU A 127 -0.64 6.92 -5.15
CA LEU A 127 0.31 6.00 -4.55
C LEU A 127 -0.42 5.06 -3.60
N MET A 128 -0.03 3.79 -3.56
CA MET A 128 -0.46 2.81 -2.57
C MET A 128 0.75 1.93 -2.25
N MET A 129 1.67 2.50 -1.46
CA MET A 129 3.00 1.94 -1.26
C MET A 129 3.10 1.08 0.00
N PHE A 130 4.21 0.40 0.17
CA PHE A 130 4.57 -0.41 1.34
C PHE A 130 3.51 -1.44 1.75
N SER A 131 2.89 -2.08 0.75
CA SER A 131 1.85 -3.11 0.93
C SER A 131 0.58 -2.64 1.65
N THR A 132 0.23 -1.36 1.55
CA THR A 132 -1.02 -0.81 2.10
C THR A 132 -2.24 -1.64 1.70
N LEU A 133 -2.32 -2.06 0.42
CA LEU A 133 -3.41 -2.93 -0.05
C LEU A 133 -3.46 -4.25 0.73
N GLY A 134 -2.30 -4.82 1.07
CA GLY A 134 -2.20 -6.06 1.84
C GLY A 134 -2.67 -5.92 3.30
N MET A 135 -2.63 -4.74 3.87
CA MET A 135 -3.12 -4.49 5.23
C MET A 135 -4.64 -4.39 5.31
N ILE A 136 -5.33 -4.20 4.18
CA ILE A 136 -6.80 -4.20 4.13
C ILE A 136 -7.29 -5.64 4.23
N ARG A 137 -8.01 -5.95 5.32
CA ARG A 137 -8.51 -7.29 5.59
C ARG A 137 -9.66 -7.67 4.65
N GLY A 138 -9.52 -8.81 4.00
CA GLY A 138 -10.55 -9.39 3.17
C GLY A 138 -10.51 -8.94 1.71
N ARG A 139 -10.84 -9.86 0.81
CA ARG A 139 -10.79 -9.66 -0.64
C ARG A 139 -11.78 -8.59 -1.12
N GLY A 140 -13.00 -8.59 -0.58
CA GLY A 140 -14.02 -7.58 -0.93
C GLY A 140 -13.56 -6.14 -0.64
N PRO A 141 -13.13 -5.84 0.59
CA PRO A 141 -12.56 -4.53 0.94
C PRO A 141 -11.35 -4.13 0.10
N ARG A 142 -10.40 -5.05 -0.20
CA ARG A 142 -9.27 -4.76 -1.11
C ARG A 142 -9.73 -4.35 -2.50
N ARG A 143 -10.72 -5.03 -3.05
CA ARG A 143 -11.33 -4.66 -4.35
C ARG A 143 -12.01 -3.29 -4.31
N LYS A 144 -12.70 -2.98 -3.21
CA LYS A 144 -13.30 -1.64 -3.03
C LYS A 144 -12.23 -0.55 -2.97
N ALA A 145 -11.14 -0.76 -2.24
CA ALA A 145 -10.05 0.19 -2.20
C ALA A 145 -9.42 0.43 -3.58
N LEU A 146 -9.23 -0.63 -4.38
CA LEU A 146 -8.78 -0.50 -5.77
C LEU A 146 -9.81 0.21 -6.67
N ALA A 147 -11.10 -0.07 -6.50
CA ALA A 147 -12.18 0.60 -7.24
C ALA A 147 -12.28 2.09 -6.88
N GLU A 148 -12.11 2.46 -5.61
CA GLU A 148 -12.06 3.85 -5.18
C GLU A 148 -10.80 4.55 -5.75
N ALA A 149 -9.62 3.93 -5.69
CA ALA A 149 -8.42 4.47 -6.33
C ALA A 149 -8.62 4.69 -7.85
N PHE A 150 -9.28 3.74 -8.52
CA PHE A 150 -9.63 3.88 -9.94
C PHE A 150 -10.62 5.03 -10.18
N ARG A 151 -11.64 5.15 -9.33
CA ARG A 151 -12.69 6.18 -9.46
C ARG A 151 -12.12 7.59 -9.39
N ILE A 152 -11.22 7.83 -8.43
CA ILE A 152 -10.67 9.17 -8.16
C ILE A 152 -9.59 9.60 -9.15
N LEU A 153 -8.96 8.67 -9.88
CA LEU A 153 -8.00 9.01 -10.93
C LEU A 153 -8.70 9.53 -12.19
N VAL A 154 -8.09 10.46 -12.88
CA VAL A 154 -8.53 10.91 -14.21
C VAL A 154 -8.33 9.80 -15.27
N PRO A 155 -9.02 9.82 -16.43
CA PRO A 155 -8.64 9.01 -17.57
C PRO A 155 -7.19 9.28 -17.98
N GLY A 156 -6.36 8.24 -18.10
CA GLY A 156 -4.91 8.37 -18.28
C GLY A 156 -4.12 8.51 -16.97
N GLY A 157 -4.78 8.74 -15.86
CA GLY A 157 -4.14 8.82 -14.52
C GLY A 157 -3.46 7.53 -14.12
N ARG A 158 -2.46 7.62 -13.27
CA ARG A 158 -1.55 6.52 -12.91
C ARG A 158 -1.60 6.18 -11.43
N LEU A 159 -1.52 4.88 -11.12
CA LEU A 159 -1.36 4.36 -9.76
C LEU A 159 -0.04 3.60 -9.65
N ALA A 160 0.79 3.93 -8.68
CA ALA A 160 1.89 3.07 -8.24
C ALA A 160 1.46 2.27 -7.01
N LEU A 161 1.58 0.96 -7.09
CA LEU A 161 1.15 0.03 -6.05
C LEU A 161 2.32 -0.89 -5.67
N HIS A 162 2.65 -0.94 -4.37
CA HIS A 162 3.59 -1.95 -3.84
C HIS A 162 2.84 -3.06 -3.12
N ALA A 163 3.17 -4.32 -3.43
CA ALA A 163 2.61 -5.49 -2.79
C ALA A 163 3.67 -6.54 -2.48
N HIS A 164 3.58 -7.16 -1.29
CA HIS A 164 4.44 -8.26 -0.90
C HIS A 164 4.04 -9.58 -1.59
N ASN A 165 5.07 -10.35 -1.94
CA ASN A 165 4.91 -11.66 -2.57
C ASN A 165 4.79 -12.79 -1.54
N ALA A 166 3.78 -13.65 -1.69
CA ALA A 166 3.60 -14.81 -0.82
C ALA A 166 4.82 -15.76 -0.85
N TRP A 167 5.51 -15.88 -1.98
CA TRP A 167 6.68 -16.75 -2.15
C TRP A 167 7.92 -16.26 -1.40
N LEU A 168 7.92 -15.03 -0.87
CA LEU A 168 8.94 -14.55 0.08
C LEU A 168 9.13 -15.55 1.24
N ASN A 169 8.06 -16.20 1.65
CA ASN A 169 8.02 -17.16 2.75
C ASN A 169 8.78 -18.47 2.49
N LEU A 170 9.22 -18.74 1.28
CA LEU A 170 10.12 -19.89 1.01
C LEU A 170 11.50 -19.76 1.68
N ARG A 171 11.86 -18.56 2.13
CA ARG A 171 13.21 -18.24 2.60
C ARG A 171 13.46 -18.57 4.05
N ASP A 172 12.40 -18.76 4.84
CA ASP A 172 12.50 -19.13 6.25
C ASP A 172 11.67 -20.40 6.56
N PRO A 173 12.08 -21.22 7.54
CA PRO A 173 11.36 -22.45 7.87
C PRO A 173 9.91 -22.23 8.27
N GLN A 174 9.60 -21.20 9.07
CA GLN A 174 8.22 -20.90 9.49
C GLN A 174 7.38 -20.48 8.29
N GLY A 175 7.95 -19.71 7.37
CA GLY A 175 7.32 -19.31 6.12
C GLY A 175 6.99 -20.50 5.22
N ARG A 176 7.87 -21.52 5.15
CA ARG A 176 7.61 -22.76 4.39
C ARG A 176 6.43 -23.53 4.97
N PHE A 177 6.35 -23.68 6.29
CA PHE A 177 5.19 -24.29 6.94
C PHE A 177 3.90 -23.50 6.69
N TRP A 178 3.98 -22.17 6.74
CA TRP A 178 2.83 -21.33 6.40
C TRP A 178 2.38 -21.55 4.95
N LEU A 179 3.31 -21.61 3.98
CA LEU A 179 3.01 -21.87 2.57
C LEU A 179 2.34 -23.24 2.35
N LEU A 180 2.79 -24.29 3.05
CA LEU A 180 2.14 -25.61 2.99
C LEU A 180 0.67 -25.54 3.44
N GLY A 181 0.40 -24.84 4.56
CA GLY A 181 -0.98 -24.60 5.01
C GLY A 181 -1.79 -23.72 4.04
N GLN A 182 -1.15 -22.79 3.31
CA GLN A 182 -1.82 -21.98 2.29
C GLN A 182 -2.14 -22.79 1.02
N GLY A 183 -1.31 -23.76 0.64
CA GLY A 183 -1.54 -24.60 -0.54
C GLY A 183 -2.92 -25.25 -0.51
N LEU A 184 -3.32 -25.83 0.63
CA LEU A 184 -4.66 -26.39 0.80
C LEU A 184 -5.76 -25.32 0.70
N ARG A 185 -5.55 -24.15 1.31
CA ARG A 185 -6.51 -23.03 1.27
C ARG A 185 -6.69 -22.48 -0.16
N TRP A 186 -5.62 -22.44 -0.96
CA TRP A 186 -5.70 -22.05 -2.36
C TRP A 186 -6.49 -23.07 -3.19
N LEU A 187 -6.30 -24.38 -2.93
CA LEU A 187 -7.04 -25.44 -3.61
C LEU A 187 -8.55 -25.36 -3.36
N VAL A 188 -8.96 -25.04 -2.13
CA VAL A 188 -10.38 -24.90 -1.78
C VAL A 188 -10.94 -23.49 -2.02
N GLY A 189 -10.16 -22.58 -2.62
CA GLY A 189 -10.59 -21.21 -2.93
C GLY A 189 -10.91 -20.33 -1.71
N SER A 190 -10.29 -20.61 -0.55
CA SER A 190 -10.57 -19.88 0.68
C SER A 190 -10.31 -18.38 0.50
N PRO A 191 -11.23 -17.48 0.92
CA PRO A 191 -11.09 -16.03 0.78
C PRO A 191 -9.94 -15.44 1.63
N ASN A 192 -9.43 -16.20 2.61
CA ASN A 192 -8.35 -15.81 3.51
C ASN A 192 -7.01 -16.47 3.13
N SER A 193 -6.93 -17.07 1.94
CA SER A 193 -5.66 -17.59 1.42
C SER A 193 -4.72 -16.43 1.14
N GLY A 194 -3.47 -16.51 1.64
CA GLY A 194 -2.48 -15.43 1.53
C GLY A 194 -2.39 -14.51 2.75
N ASP A 195 -3.35 -14.54 3.68
CA ASP A 195 -3.30 -13.72 4.90
C ASP A 195 -2.29 -14.32 5.88
N ARG A 196 -1.26 -13.52 6.23
CA ARG A 196 -0.26 -13.86 7.24
C ARG A 196 -0.46 -13.00 8.47
N ARG A 197 -0.62 -13.67 9.62
CA ARG A 197 -0.71 -13.01 10.93
C ARG A 197 0.67 -12.92 11.56
N MET A 198 1.00 -11.74 12.10
CA MET A 198 2.29 -11.48 12.72
C MET A 198 2.16 -10.47 13.87
N THR A 199 3.20 -10.36 14.69
CA THR A 199 3.38 -9.19 15.55
C THR A 199 4.19 -8.15 14.79
N TYR A 200 3.65 -6.94 14.67
CA TYR A 200 4.29 -5.85 13.95
C TYR A 200 4.39 -4.63 14.85
N ARG A 201 5.61 -4.14 15.08
CA ARG A 201 5.92 -2.98 15.95
C ARG A 201 5.25 -3.06 17.34
N GLY A 202 5.24 -4.26 17.92
CA GLY A 202 4.63 -4.52 19.23
C GLY A 202 3.10 -4.73 19.22
N VAL A 203 2.43 -4.59 18.07
CA VAL A 203 1.00 -4.91 17.91
C VAL A 203 0.85 -6.36 17.47
N ALA A 204 0.31 -7.20 18.35
CA ALA A 204 0.04 -8.60 18.05
C ALA A 204 -1.20 -8.74 17.15
N GLY A 205 -1.20 -9.77 16.29
CA GLY A 205 -2.36 -10.11 15.46
C GLY A 205 -2.53 -9.22 14.22
N MET A 206 -1.51 -8.44 13.84
CA MET A 206 -1.50 -7.77 12.54
C MET A 206 -1.61 -8.78 11.41
N GLU A 207 -2.51 -8.54 10.51
CA GLU A 207 -2.73 -9.38 9.33
C GLU A 207 -2.26 -8.61 8.09
N VAL A 208 -1.40 -9.24 7.30
CA VAL A 208 -0.96 -8.73 6.00
C VAL A 208 -1.25 -9.77 4.94
N HIS A 209 -1.95 -9.39 3.91
CA HIS A 209 -2.19 -10.25 2.74
C HIS A 209 -0.95 -10.24 1.84
N LEU A 210 -0.42 -11.41 1.60
CA LEU A 210 0.71 -11.65 0.71
C LEU A 210 0.16 -12.20 -0.60
N PHE A 211 0.44 -11.50 -1.68
CA PHE A 211 -0.15 -11.81 -2.98
C PHE A 211 0.65 -12.87 -3.75
N GLY A 212 -0.04 -13.72 -4.50
CA GLY A 212 0.54 -14.32 -5.68
C GLY A 212 0.45 -13.35 -6.88
N TRP A 213 1.41 -13.37 -7.79
CA TRP A 213 1.39 -12.47 -8.95
C TRP A 213 0.07 -12.55 -9.77
N ARG A 214 -0.42 -13.79 -10.04
CA ARG A 214 -1.66 -13.98 -10.80
C ARG A 214 -2.89 -13.40 -10.07
N GLU A 215 -2.89 -13.46 -8.75
CA GLU A 215 -3.95 -12.87 -7.92
C GLU A 215 -3.91 -11.35 -8.02
N LEU A 216 -2.76 -10.73 -7.72
CA LEU A 216 -2.60 -9.28 -7.77
C LEU A 216 -2.98 -8.73 -9.14
N ALA A 217 -2.46 -9.33 -10.21
CA ALA A 217 -2.75 -8.92 -11.58
C ALA A 217 -4.25 -9.04 -11.93
N ARG A 218 -4.94 -10.06 -11.40
CA ARG A 218 -6.40 -10.21 -11.55
C ARG A 218 -7.16 -9.12 -10.79
N GLU A 219 -6.78 -8.85 -9.54
CA GLU A 219 -7.44 -7.84 -8.70
C GLU A 219 -7.35 -6.44 -9.32
N VAL A 220 -6.15 -6.03 -9.77
CA VAL A 220 -5.96 -4.70 -10.39
C VAL A 220 -6.68 -4.58 -11.72
N ARG A 221 -6.66 -5.63 -12.57
CA ARG A 221 -7.41 -5.64 -13.84
C ARG A 221 -8.92 -5.63 -13.62
N SER A 222 -9.41 -6.37 -12.61
CA SER A 222 -10.83 -6.38 -12.27
C SER A 222 -11.33 -5.02 -11.78
N ALA A 223 -10.47 -4.17 -11.22
CA ALA A 223 -10.78 -2.80 -10.85
C ALA A 223 -10.74 -1.84 -12.07
N GLY A 224 -10.37 -2.32 -13.27
CA GLY A 224 -10.32 -1.54 -14.50
C GLY A 224 -8.92 -1.04 -14.89
N PHE A 225 -7.90 -1.26 -14.08
CA PHE A 225 -6.55 -0.81 -14.38
C PHE A 225 -5.88 -1.63 -15.49
N ARG A 226 -5.10 -0.94 -16.31
CA ARG A 226 -4.07 -1.55 -17.16
C ARG A 226 -2.75 -1.63 -16.39
N ILE A 227 -2.06 -2.76 -16.51
CA ILE A 227 -0.70 -2.91 -15.96
C ILE A 227 0.25 -2.41 -17.04
N ASP A 228 0.97 -1.33 -16.75
CA ASP A 228 1.94 -0.73 -17.68
C ASP A 228 3.35 -1.28 -17.45
N GLU A 229 3.75 -1.44 -16.17
CA GLU A 229 5.07 -1.92 -15.81
C GLU A 229 5.03 -2.67 -14.47
N VAL A 230 5.92 -3.64 -14.34
CA VAL A 230 6.12 -4.40 -13.09
C VAL A 230 7.59 -4.38 -12.75
N LEU A 231 7.93 -3.86 -11.58
CA LEU A 231 9.27 -3.84 -11.04
C LEU A 231 9.36 -4.86 -9.88
N PRO A 232 9.87 -6.08 -10.13
CA PRO A 232 10.06 -7.05 -9.07
C PRO A 232 11.25 -6.66 -8.20
N ILE A 233 11.03 -6.62 -6.89
CA ILE A 233 12.02 -6.24 -5.88
C ILE A 233 12.62 -7.48 -5.25
N ASP A 234 13.95 -7.57 -5.24
CA ASP A 234 14.68 -8.67 -4.58
C ASP A 234 14.43 -8.63 -3.07
N ALA A 235 14.02 -9.77 -2.52
CA ALA A 235 13.63 -9.86 -1.11
C ALA A 235 14.80 -9.71 -0.12
N VAL A 236 16.04 -9.96 -0.56
CA VAL A 236 17.23 -9.86 0.30
C VAL A 236 17.94 -8.53 0.14
N ARG A 237 18.06 -8.10 -1.11
CA ARG A 237 18.87 -6.94 -1.46
C ARG A 237 18.06 -5.65 -1.53
N SER A 238 16.73 -5.72 -1.41
CA SER A 238 15.81 -4.59 -1.52
C SER A 238 16.15 -3.69 -2.72
N ARG A 239 16.32 -4.30 -3.89
CA ARG A 239 16.63 -3.65 -5.17
C ARG A 239 15.88 -4.34 -6.31
N PRO A 240 15.69 -3.70 -7.45
CA PRO A 240 15.12 -4.36 -8.63
C PRO A 240 15.92 -5.62 -9.03
N ILE A 241 15.20 -6.67 -9.43
CA ILE A 241 15.82 -7.93 -9.87
C ILE A 241 16.46 -7.71 -11.25
N ALA A 242 17.76 -7.99 -11.38
CA ALA A 242 18.53 -7.76 -12.61
C ALA A 242 18.07 -8.61 -13.81
N ALA A 243 17.48 -9.79 -13.57
CA ALA A 243 16.96 -10.67 -14.60
C ALA A 243 15.50 -11.04 -14.30
N PRO A 244 14.55 -10.13 -14.58
CA PRO A 244 13.13 -10.32 -14.18
C PRO A 244 12.44 -11.49 -14.91
N TRP A 245 12.95 -11.92 -16.06
CA TRP A 245 12.42 -13.08 -16.79
C TRP A 245 12.75 -14.42 -16.13
N LEU A 246 13.81 -14.49 -15.31
CA LEU A 246 14.24 -15.72 -14.66
C LEU A 246 13.57 -15.89 -13.30
N ALA A 247 12.45 -16.63 -13.26
CA ALA A 247 11.74 -17.01 -12.05
C ALA A 247 11.48 -15.85 -11.07
N SER A 248 11.21 -14.63 -11.58
CA SER A 248 10.97 -13.43 -10.76
C SER A 248 9.85 -13.63 -9.75
N GLY A 249 8.82 -14.41 -10.10
CA GLY A 249 7.73 -14.73 -9.19
C GLY A 249 8.16 -15.43 -7.89
N LEU A 250 9.23 -16.22 -7.92
CA LEU A 250 9.79 -16.92 -6.75
C LEU A 250 10.90 -16.12 -6.06
N ARG A 251 11.61 -15.28 -6.81
CA ARG A 251 12.77 -14.50 -6.32
C ARG A 251 12.35 -13.17 -5.70
N ALA A 252 11.26 -12.58 -6.17
CA ALA A 252 10.79 -11.31 -5.68
C ALA A 252 10.23 -11.41 -4.26
N GLY A 253 10.60 -10.46 -3.40
CA GLY A 253 9.97 -10.22 -2.11
C GLY A 253 8.64 -9.48 -2.24
N GLY A 254 8.50 -8.77 -3.34
CA GLY A 254 7.33 -7.98 -3.70
C GLY A 254 7.49 -7.35 -5.07
N TRP A 255 6.52 -6.55 -5.44
CA TRP A 255 6.51 -5.81 -6.70
C TRP A 255 6.09 -4.37 -6.48
N ILE A 256 6.72 -3.44 -7.20
CA ILE A 256 6.12 -2.14 -7.47
C ILE A 256 5.46 -2.28 -8.84
N VAL A 257 4.15 -2.04 -8.90
CA VAL A 257 3.35 -2.18 -10.12
C VAL A 257 2.87 -0.80 -10.52
N PHE A 258 3.21 -0.38 -11.73
CA PHE A 258 2.72 0.85 -12.31
C PHE A 258 1.50 0.54 -13.17
N LEU A 259 0.42 1.20 -12.86
CA LEU A 259 -0.90 0.98 -13.39
C LEU A 259 -1.41 2.28 -14.02
N SER A 260 -2.21 2.18 -15.06
CA SER A 260 -2.95 3.33 -15.58
C SER A 260 -4.45 3.06 -15.62
N ARG A 261 -5.22 4.12 -15.40
CA ARG A 261 -6.62 4.15 -15.75
C ARG A 261 -6.70 4.38 -17.27
N PRO A 262 -7.25 3.46 -18.07
CA PRO A 262 -7.37 3.66 -19.51
C PRO A 262 -8.08 4.98 -19.82
N GLY A 263 -7.54 5.75 -20.77
CA GLY A 263 -8.24 6.87 -21.34
C GLY A 263 -9.52 6.36 -22.01
N GLY A 264 -10.63 7.03 -21.78
CA GLY A 264 -11.86 6.72 -22.51
C GLY A 264 -11.60 7.01 -24.00
N GLY A 265 -11.25 5.97 -24.76
CA GLY A 265 -11.31 6.07 -26.21
C GLY A 265 -12.77 6.34 -26.58
N LEU A 266 -12.99 7.40 -27.33
CA LEU A 266 -14.22 7.56 -28.09
C LEU A 266 -14.41 6.24 -28.88
N ARG A 267 -15.40 5.42 -28.46
CA ARG A 267 -15.96 4.39 -29.33
C ARG A 267 -16.92 5.06 -30.28
#